data_5510bfbd24e24881d5a11b8aef722f15
#
_entry.id   5510bfbd24e24881d5a11b8aef722f15
#
_cell.length_a   1.000
_cell.length_b   1.000
_cell.length_c   1.000
_cell.angle_alpha   90.00
_cell.angle_beta   90.00
_cell.angle_gamma   90.00
#
_symmetry.space_group_name_H-M   'P 1'
#
loop_
_entity.id
_entity.type
_entity.pdbx_description
1 polymer ?
#
loop_
_entity_poly.entity_id
_entity_poly.type
_entity_poly.pdbx_seq_one_letter_code
_entity_poly.pdbx_strand_id
1 'polypeptide(L)' 'MKALKGAIFEERYRVVSVDSERLTIRGVRSGKVLTIVNPDPSTPLTAAEYPPGKLIKLSDPSAAPGN' A
#
# COMPACT_ATOMS: atom_id res chain seq x y z
N MET A 1 -18.44 -7.21 -14.21
CA MET A 1 -17.62 -6.73 -14.16
C MET A 1 -16.61 -7.22 -13.40
N LYS A 2 -15.65 -6.90 -13.45
CA LYS A 2 -14.61 -7.36 -12.96
C LYS A 2 -14.39 -7.00 -11.64
N ALA A 3 -13.85 -7.71 -10.90
CA ALA A 3 -13.57 -7.41 -9.55
C ALA A 3 -12.67 -6.26 -9.45
N LEU A 4 -13.19 -5.20 -8.98
CA LEU A 4 -12.40 -4.05 -8.80
C LEU A 4 -11.31 -4.26 -7.79
N LYS A 5 -11.53 -5.08 -6.78
CA LYS A 5 -10.51 -5.25 -5.80
C LYS A 5 -9.29 -5.93 -6.38
N GLY A 6 -9.41 -6.66 -7.45
CA GLY A 6 -8.25 -7.22 -8.09
C GLY A 6 -7.35 -6.17 -8.66
N ALA A 7 -7.92 -5.06 -9.09
CA ALA A 7 -7.14 -4.02 -9.76
C ALA A 7 -6.17 -3.32 -8.82
N ILE A 8 -6.49 -3.22 -7.54
CA ILE A 8 -5.58 -2.51 -6.64
C ILE A 8 -4.29 -3.30 -6.39
N PHE A 9 -4.28 -4.58 -6.71
CA PHE A 9 -3.07 -5.38 -6.56
C PHE A 9 -2.31 -5.52 -7.87
N GLU A 10 -2.80 -4.89 -8.92
CA GLU A 10 -2.18 -5.01 -10.23
C GLU A 10 -1.37 -3.81 -10.64
N GLU A 11 -1.30 -2.81 -9.82
CA GLU A 11 -0.50 -1.65 -10.15
C GLU A 11 0.44 -1.35 -8.99
N ARG A 12 1.44 -0.56 -9.28
CA ARG A 12 2.35 -0.11 -8.25
C ARG A 12 1.85 1.19 -7.68
N TYR A 13 2.27 1.47 -6.47
CA TYR A 13 1.87 2.67 -5.78
C TYR A 13 3.10 3.45 -5.37
N ARG A 14 2.97 4.76 -5.31
CA ARG A 14 4.05 5.61 -4.87
C ARG A 14 3.69 6.17 -3.50
N VAL A 15 4.63 6.13 -2.59
CA VAL A 15 4.39 6.64 -1.26
C VAL A 15 4.23 8.15 -1.33
N VAL A 16 3.13 8.66 -0.79
CA VAL A 16 2.86 10.08 -0.73
C VAL A 16 3.31 10.63 0.61
N SER A 17 2.94 9.96 1.68
CA SER A 17 3.34 10.36 3.02
C SER A 17 3.23 9.19 3.96
N VAL A 18 3.90 9.28 5.09
CA VAL A 18 3.86 8.21 6.07
C VAL A 18 3.97 8.84 7.46
N ASP A 19 3.21 8.29 8.40
CA ASP A 19 3.43 8.61 9.81
C ASP A 19 3.43 7.28 10.55
N SER A 20 3.53 7.32 11.87
CA SER A 20 3.70 6.10 12.63
C SER A 20 2.49 5.16 12.52
N GLU A 21 1.35 5.68 12.17
CA GLU A 21 0.12 4.89 12.13
C GLU A 21 -0.48 4.68 10.76
N ARG A 22 -0.13 5.51 9.80
CA ARG A 22 -0.74 5.46 8.49
C ARG A 22 0.25 5.66 7.38
N LEU A 23 -0.01 4.99 6.28
CA LEU A 23 0.78 5.13 5.08
C LEU A 23 -0.15 5.55 3.96
N THR A 24 0.10 6.69 3.34
CA THR A 24 -0.71 7.16 2.23
C THR A 24 0.04 6.91 0.94
N ILE A 25 -0.60 6.23 0.02
CA ILE A 25 0.00 5.88 -1.26
C ILE A 25 -0.92 6.25 -2.39
N ARG A 26 -0.36 6.36 -3.58
CA ARG A 26 -1.12 6.75 -4.75
C ARG A 26 -0.78 5.83 -5.90
N GLY A 27 -1.80 5.31 -6.57
CA GLY A 27 -1.60 4.43 -7.70
C GLY A 27 -0.90 5.14 -8.84
N VAL A 28 0.12 4.50 -9.38
CA VAL A 28 0.90 5.09 -10.45
C VAL A 28 0.07 5.21 -11.71
N ARG A 29 -0.81 4.25 -11.95
CA ARG A 29 -1.61 4.26 -13.15
C ARG A 29 -2.97 4.89 -12.95
N SER A 30 -3.64 4.52 -11.88
CA SER A 30 -5.01 4.99 -11.66
C SER A 30 -5.09 6.34 -10.98
N GLY A 31 -4.05 6.71 -10.25
CA GLY A 31 -4.09 7.92 -9.44
C GLY A 31 -4.88 7.76 -8.15
N LYS A 32 -5.38 6.56 -7.88
CA LYS A 32 -6.15 6.33 -6.68
C LYS A 32 -5.30 6.52 -5.45
N VAL A 33 -5.84 7.16 -4.45
CA VAL A 33 -5.14 7.37 -3.19
C VAL A 33 -5.69 6.39 -2.16
N LEU A 34 -4.80 5.66 -1.52
CA LEU A 34 -5.18 4.70 -0.50
C LEU A 34 -4.46 5.04 0.80
N THR A 35 -5.13 4.80 1.90
CA THR A 35 -4.52 4.96 3.21
C THR A 35 -4.48 3.60 3.88
N ILE A 36 -3.30 3.17 4.25
CA ILE A 36 -3.11 1.90 4.91
C ILE A 36 -2.84 2.16 6.38
N VAL A 37 -3.66 1.58 7.23
CA VAL A 37 -3.49 1.75 8.66
C VAL A 37 -2.54 0.68 9.15
N ASN A 38 -1.59 1.08 9.98
CA ASN A 38 -0.63 0.15 10.54
C ASN A 38 -1.34 -0.81 11.49
N PRO A 39 -1.34 -2.11 11.21
CA PRO A 39 -2.03 -3.07 12.07
C PRO A 39 -1.28 -3.39 13.35
N ASP A 40 -0.02 -3.02 13.44
CA ASP A 40 0.80 -3.36 14.58
C ASP A 40 1.36 -2.10 15.23
N PRO A 41 0.70 -1.61 16.27
CA PRO A 41 1.16 -0.36 16.90
C PRO A 41 2.53 -0.45 17.56
N SER A 42 3.00 -1.66 17.81
CA SER A 42 4.32 -1.80 18.42
C SER A 42 5.43 -1.67 17.39
N THR A 43 5.09 -1.64 16.11
CA THR A 43 6.07 -1.49 15.04
C THR A 43 5.67 -0.30 14.18
N PRO A 44 6.02 0.91 14.59
CA PRO A 44 5.58 2.10 13.84
C PRO A 44 6.12 2.14 12.44
N LEU A 45 5.33 2.69 11.54
CA LEU A 45 5.80 2.93 10.18
C LEU A 45 6.79 4.09 10.20
N THR A 46 7.78 4.01 9.35
CA THR A 46 8.80 5.07 9.30
C THR A 46 9.08 5.50 7.89
N ALA A 47 9.54 6.72 7.75
CA ALA A 47 9.94 7.23 6.46
C ALA A 47 11.21 6.56 5.97
N ALA A 48 11.95 5.91 6.84
CA ALA A 48 13.11 5.16 6.42
C ALA A 48 12.71 3.94 5.62
N GLU A 49 11.58 3.32 5.99
CA GLU A 49 11.07 2.18 5.26
C GLU A 49 10.22 2.60 4.07
N TYR A 50 9.49 3.69 4.23
CA TYR A 50 8.57 4.15 3.19
C TYR A 50 8.82 5.62 2.88
N PRO A 51 9.98 5.94 2.30
CA PRO A 51 10.23 7.34 1.97
C PRO A 51 9.29 7.82 0.88
N PRO A 52 8.86 9.08 0.94
CA PRO A 52 7.99 9.61 -0.11
C PRO A 52 8.62 9.39 -1.49
N GLY A 53 7.80 8.94 -2.42
CA GLY A 53 8.27 8.64 -3.77
C GLY A 53 8.66 7.20 -3.99
N LYS A 54 8.77 6.43 -2.92
CA LYS A 54 9.13 5.02 -3.07
C LYS A 54 8.01 4.27 -3.77
N LEU A 55 8.37 3.35 -4.65
CA LEU A 55 7.38 2.50 -5.32
C LEU A 55 7.20 1.22 -4.53
N ILE A 56 5.96 0.84 -4.32
CA ILE A 56 5.63 -0.39 -3.63
C ILE A 56 4.53 -1.10 -4.39
N LYS A 57 4.36 -2.36 -4.09
CA LYS A 57 3.29 -3.13 -4.69
C LYS A 57 2.55 -3.84 -3.56
N LEU A 58 1.23 -3.74 -3.59
CA LEU A 58 0.43 -4.39 -2.57
C LEU A 58 0.28 -5.86 -2.87
N SER A 59 0.20 -6.67 -1.83
CA SER A 59 -0.02 -8.10 -1.97
C SER A 59 -1.46 -8.42 -1.70
N ASP A 60 -2.04 -9.24 -2.56
CA ASP A 60 -3.42 -9.68 -2.39
C ASP A 60 -3.43 -10.80 -1.35
N PRO A 61 -4.01 -10.55 -0.19
CA PRO A 61 -4.00 -11.59 0.84
C PRO A 61 -4.75 -12.86 0.43
N SER A 62 -5.72 -12.73 -0.43
CA SER A 62 -6.46 -13.92 -0.84
C SER A 62 -5.69 -14.75 -1.85
N ALA A 63 -4.65 -14.18 -2.45
CA ALA A 63 -3.80 -14.91 -3.36
C ALA A 63 -2.53 -15.40 -2.68
N ALA A 64 -2.41 -15.18 -1.41
CA ALA A 64 -1.21 -15.58 -0.69
C ALA A 64 -1.07 -17.09 -0.76
N PRO A 65 0.10 -17.56 -0.95
CA PRO A 65 0.33 -18.96 -1.02
C PRO A 65 0.07 -19.53 0.31
N GLY A 66 -0.66 -20.29 0.36
CA GLY A 66 -1.01 -20.76 1.51
C GLY A 66 -0.01 -21.13 2.36
N ASN A 67 0.10 -21.02 2.43
CA ASN A 67 0.90 -21.17 3.00
C ASN A 67 0.50 -21.74 3.63
#